data_2c5aa0476c7054b044d94fea140711cf
#
_entry.id   2c5aa0476c7054b044d94fea140711cf
#
_cell.length_a   1.000
_cell.length_b   1.000
_cell.length_c   1.000
_cell.angle_alpha   90.00
_cell.angle_beta   90.00
_cell.angle_gamma   90.00
#
_symmetry.space_group_name_H-M   'P 1'
#
loop_
_entity.id
_entity.type
_entity.pdbx_description
1 polymer ?
#
loop_
_entity_poly.entity_id
_entity_poly.type
_entity_poly.pdbx_seq_one_letter_code
_entity_poly.pdbx_strand_id
1 'polypeptide(L)'
;MKVMKFGGTSVGSPERMKSVASLITNGGEPVLVVLSAMSGTTNSLIEISDYLYKKNPEGANDVINRLEKTYMRHVDELYSTEEWKNKTRDFLRGEFDYLRSFTKDLFTSFEEKSIVAQGEIMSTNMMTNYLLECGVEAALLSALDYMRTDKNAEPDSAYIKEKLAGILEHVPGKQVYITQGFICRNAYGEIDNLQRGGSDYTASLVGAAVNAAEIQIWTDIDGMHNNDPRVVDKTEAVRQLNFEEAAELAYFGAKILHPTCVQPAKFAGIPVRLLNTMDPTAPGTIINNEIVPGKIKAVAAKDNITAIKIKSSRMLLATGFLRKVFEIFESYQTPIDMIATSEVGVSMSIDNDAHLGDIVAELKKYGTVTVDRDMCIICVVGDLDWSNVGFETLATDAMKNIPVRMMSYGGSNYNISFLVRESDKKRALQCLSDTLFNNK
;
A
#
# COMPACT_ATOMS: atom_id res chain seq x y z
N MET A 1 -17.64 4.21 -16.35
CA MET A 1 -17.14 2.95 -15.72
C MET A 1 -16.43 3.31 -14.43
N LYS A 2 -16.63 2.56 -13.34
CA LYS A 2 -15.86 2.64 -12.09
C LYS A 2 -14.80 1.55 -12.04
N VAL A 3 -13.73 1.78 -11.32
CA VAL A 3 -12.75 0.75 -10.97
C VAL A 3 -12.89 0.42 -9.49
N MET A 4 -13.07 -0.86 -9.17
CA MET A 4 -13.27 -1.33 -7.79
C MET A 4 -12.15 -2.33 -7.43
N LYS A 5 -11.39 -2.06 -6.37
CA LYS A 5 -10.34 -2.97 -5.90
C LYS A 5 -10.75 -3.63 -4.59
N PHE A 6 -10.57 -4.94 -4.50
CA PHE A 6 -10.79 -5.70 -3.28
C PHE A 6 -9.51 -6.38 -2.81
N GLY A 7 -9.18 -6.17 -1.54
CA GLY A 7 -8.02 -6.78 -0.90
C GLY A 7 -8.22 -8.26 -0.57
N GLY A 8 -7.14 -8.95 -0.18
CA GLY A 8 -7.17 -10.37 0.14
C GLY A 8 -8.13 -10.72 1.29
N THR A 9 -8.30 -9.83 2.27
CA THR A 9 -9.31 -10.01 3.34
C THR A 9 -10.74 -9.98 2.80
N SER A 10 -11.00 -9.16 1.79
CA SER A 10 -12.33 -9.03 1.16
C SER A 10 -12.71 -10.26 0.32
N VAL A 11 -11.75 -11.01 -0.20
CA VAL A 11 -11.96 -12.23 -1.00
C VAL A 11 -11.44 -13.50 -0.32
N GLY A 12 -11.15 -13.44 0.97
CA GLY A 12 -10.43 -14.48 1.72
C GLY A 12 -11.25 -15.73 2.08
N SER A 13 -12.54 -15.76 1.78
CA SER A 13 -13.39 -16.93 1.93
C SER A 13 -14.51 -16.96 0.89
N PRO A 14 -15.15 -18.12 0.66
CA PRO A 14 -16.30 -18.24 -0.24
C PRO A 14 -17.43 -17.26 0.07
N GLU A 15 -17.79 -17.07 1.35
CA GLU A 15 -18.83 -16.13 1.77
C GLU A 15 -18.46 -14.69 1.43
N ARG A 16 -17.22 -14.32 1.64
CA ARG A 16 -16.71 -12.98 1.29
C ARG A 16 -16.70 -12.76 -0.21
N MET A 17 -16.30 -13.78 -0.99
CA MET A 17 -16.39 -13.71 -2.45
C MET A 17 -17.83 -13.51 -2.92
N LYS A 18 -18.80 -14.20 -2.33
CA LYS A 18 -20.23 -14.01 -2.61
C LYS A 18 -20.69 -12.58 -2.27
N SER A 19 -20.23 -12.04 -1.14
CA SER A 19 -20.53 -10.66 -0.75
C SER A 19 -19.94 -9.64 -1.72
N VAL A 20 -18.70 -9.83 -2.13
CA VAL A 20 -18.05 -8.99 -3.15
C VAL A 20 -18.78 -9.08 -4.49
N ALA A 21 -19.18 -10.29 -4.93
CA ALA A 21 -19.96 -10.47 -6.15
C ALA A 21 -21.27 -9.66 -6.12
N SER A 22 -21.98 -9.66 -4.98
CA SER A 22 -23.18 -8.84 -4.79
C SER A 22 -22.87 -7.33 -4.88
N LEU A 23 -21.76 -6.85 -4.30
CA LEU A 23 -21.36 -5.44 -4.35
C LEU A 23 -21.06 -4.97 -5.78
N ILE A 24 -20.33 -5.76 -6.55
CA ILE A 24 -19.92 -5.38 -7.91
C ILE A 24 -21.05 -5.47 -8.94
N THR A 25 -22.12 -6.20 -8.64
CA THR A 25 -23.26 -6.38 -9.56
C THR A 25 -24.42 -5.44 -9.26
N ASN A 26 -24.48 -4.82 -8.08
CA ASN A 26 -25.61 -3.96 -7.67
C ASN A 26 -25.69 -2.61 -8.37
N GLY A 27 -24.66 -2.16 -9.08
CA GLY A 27 -24.57 -0.79 -9.57
C GLY A 27 -25.21 -0.50 -10.93
N GLY A 28 -25.62 -1.50 -11.70
CA GLY A 28 -26.23 -1.34 -13.04
C GLY A 28 -25.29 -0.78 -14.14
N GLU A 29 -24.12 -0.22 -13.78
CA GLU A 29 -23.10 0.27 -14.69
C GLU A 29 -21.95 -0.72 -14.82
N PRO A 30 -21.28 -0.81 -16.00
CA PRO A 30 -20.09 -1.63 -16.14
C PRO A 30 -19.00 -1.24 -15.16
N VAL A 31 -18.40 -2.25 -14.50
CA VAL A 31 -17.31 -2.06 -13.54
C VAL A 31 -16.08 -2.87 -13.95
N LEU A 32 -14.89 -2.33 -13.67
CA LEU A 32 -13.64 -3.05 -13.78
C LEU A 32 -13.12 -3.33 -12.36
N VAL A 33 -12.95 -4.60 -12.04
CA VAL A 33 -12.65 -5.08 -10.69
C VAL A 33 -11.24 -5.63 -10.62
N VAL A 34 -10.44 -5.08 -9.73
CA VAL A 34 -9.07 -5.52 -9.44
C VAL A 34 -9.09 -6.36 -8.16
N LEU A 35 -8.68 -7.62 -8.24
CA LEU A 35 -8.62 -8.51 -7.08
C LEU A 35 -7.19 -8.84 -6.68
N SER A 36 -6.98 -8.91 -5.38
CA SER A 36 -5.79 -9.51 -4.78
C SER A 36 -5.94 -11.04 -4.67
N ALA A 37 -4.84 -11.71 -4.36
CA ALA A 37 -4.87 -13.09 -3.91
C ALA A 37 -5.78 -13.26 -2.69
N MET A 38 -6.34 -14.43 -2.47
CA MET A 38 -7.08 -14.77 -1.25
C MET A 38 -6.18 -14.64 -0.03
N SER A 39 -6.76 -14.24 1.11
CA SER A 39 -6.02 -14.05 2.37
C SER A 39 -5.17 -15.27 2.72
N GLY A 40 -3.90 -15.04 3.04
CA GLY A 40 -2.92 -16.09 3.39
C GLY A 40 -2.25 -16.77 2.19
N THR A 41 -2.78 -16.66 0.98
CA THR A 41 -2.21 -17.30 -0.22
C THR A 41 -0.83 -16.76 -0.53
N THR A 42 -0.66 -15.45 -0.57
CA THR A 42 0.66 -14.82 -0.88
C THR A 42 1.73 -15.28 0.11
N ASN A 43 1.40 -15.36 1.41
CA ASN A 43 2.35 -15.86 2.42
C ASN A 43 2.73 -17.33 2.17
N SER A 44 1.77 -18.17 1.79
CA SER A 44 2.06 -19.57 1.45
C SER A 44 2.92 -19.69 0.20
N LEU A 45 2.70 -18.84 -0.81
CA LEU A 45 3.51 -18.82 -2.04
C LEU A 45 4.95 -18.34 -1.77
N ILE A 46 5.12 -17.37 -0.88
CA ILE A 46 6.45 -16.95 -0.39
C ILE A 46 7.11 -18.08 0.40
N GLU A 47 6.38 -18.77 1.28
CA GLU A 47 6.88 -19.93 2.03
C GLU A 47 7.37 -21.06 1.08
N ILE A 48 6.64 -21.31 -0.01
CA ILE A 48 7.08 -22.25 -1.07
C ILE A 48 8.42 -21.79 -1.66
N SER A 49 8.54 -20.52 -2.03
CA SER A 49 9.77 -19.95 -2.58
C SER A 49 10.94 -20.06 -1.61
N ASP A 50 10.71 -19.79 -0.31
CA ASP A 50 11.72 -19.92 0.75
C ASP A 50 12.25 -21.35 0.88
N TYR A 51 11.37 -22.36 0.78
CA TYR A 51 11.79 -23.76 0.77
C TYR A 51 12.61 -24.10 -0.48
N LEU A 52 12.23 -23.57 -1.65
CA LEU A 52 12.98 -23.80 -2.90
C LEU A 52 14.36 -23.14 -2.88
N TYR A 53 14.50 -21.94 -2.34
CA TYR A 53 15.82 -21.31 -2.12
C TYR A 53 16.72 -22.15 -1.19
N LYS A 54 16.12 -22.79 -0.19
CA LYS A 54 16.83 -23.70 0.73
C LYS A 54 17.03 -25.10 0.14
N LYS A 55 16.67 -25.33 -1.13
CA LYS A 55 16.75 -26.64 -1.81
C LYS A 55 16.00 -27.75 -1.07
N ASN A 56 14.84 -27.40 -0.51
CA ASN A 56 13.95 -28.33 0.20
C ASN A 56 12.63 -28.51 -0.59
N PRO A 57 12.60 -29.35 -1.66
CA PRO A 57 11.42 -29.58 -2.46
C PRO A 57 10.30 -30.32 -1.68
N GLU A 58 10.62 -31.10 -0.66
CA GLU A 58 9.61 -31.78 0.17
C GLU A 58 8.81 -30.75 0.98
N GLY A 59 9.47 -29.82 1.66
CA GLY A 59 8.81 -28.74 2.39
C GLY A 59 7.96 -27.85 1.47
N ALA A 60 8.46 -27.53 0.27
CA ALA A 60 7.69 -26.80 -0.73
C ALA A 60 6.42 -27.56 -1.14
N ASN A 61 6.53 -28.86 -1.44
CA ASN A 61 5.37 -29.68 -1.80
C ASN A 61 4.35 -29.82 -0.67
N ASP A 62 4.78 -29.87 0.59
CA ASP A 62 3.87 -29.92 1.74
C ASP A 62 3.02 -28.64 1.84
N VAL A 63 3.63 -27.47 1.59
CA VAL A 63 2.89 -26.20 1.54
C VAL A 63 1.94 -26.17 0.35
N ILE A 64 2.39 -26.59 -0.84
CA ILE A 64 1.56 -26.68 -2.05
C ILE A 64 0.33 -27.56 -1.78
N ASN A 65 0.52 -28.75 -1.22
CA ASN A 65 -0.58 -29.68 -0.93
C ASN A 65 -1.59 -29.13 0.10
N ARG A 66 -1.11 -28.42 1.12
CA ARG A 66 -1.95 -27.75 2.11
C ARG A 66 -2.77 -26.62 1.48
N LEU A 67 -2.15 -25.82 0.62
CA LEU A 67 -2.81 -24.73 -0.08
C LEU A 67 -3.85 -25.27 -1.07
N GLU A 68 -3.50 -26.28 -1.87
CA GLU A 68 -4.43 -26.92 -2.81
C GLU A 68 -5.65 -27.48 -2.10
N LYS A 69 -5.48 -28.19 -0.99
CA LYS A 69 -6.60 -28.71 -0.17
C LYS A 69 -7.54 -27.57 0.28
N THR A 70 -6.98 -26.42 0.63
CA THR A 70 -7.77 -25.25 1.02
C THR A 70 -8.58 -24.70 -0.15
N TYR A 71 -7.95 -24.56 -1.32
CA TYR A 71 -8.63 -24.08 -2.52
C TYR A 71 -9.72 -25.04 -3.00
N MET A 72 -9.49 -26.37 -2.96
CA MET A 72 -10.50 -27.36 -3.34
C MET A 72 -11.74 -27.31 -2.43
N ARG A 73 -11.53 -27.12 -1.12
CA ARG A 73 -12.64 -26.91 -0.19
C ARG A 73 -13.39 -25.60 -0.51
N HIS A 74 -12.70 -24.51 -0.81
CA HIS A 74 -13.34 -23.26 -1.19
C HIS A 74 -14.16 -23.38 -2.48
N VAL A 75 -13.73 -24.20 -3.44
CA VAL A 75 -14.52 -24.51 -4.64
C VAL A 75 -15.84 -25.19 -4.25
N ASP A 76 -15.79 -26.16 -3.33
CA ASP A 76 -17.00 -26.88 -2.89
C ASP A 76 -18.03 -25.97 -2.21
N GLU A 77 -17.54 -24.96 -1.46
CA GLU A 77 -18.37 -24.00 -0.72
C GLU A 77 -18.84 -22.80 -1.57
N LEU A 78 -18.06 -22.42 -2.60
CA LEU A 78 -18.33 -21.26 -3.44
C LEU A 78 -19.41 -21.55 -4.48
N TYR A 79 -19.26 -22.64 -5.24
CA TYR A 79 -20.13 -22.97 -6.36
C TYR A 79 -21.28 -23.89 -5.96
N SER A 80 -22.39 -23.71 -6.65
CA SER A 80 -23.61 -24.49 -6.44
C SER A 80 -23.72 -25.72 -7.36
N THR A 81 -23.17 -25.60 -8.59
CA THR A 81 -23.30 -26.64 -9.62
C THR A 81 -22.00 -27.45 -9.79
N GLU A 82 -22.13 -28.74 -10.06
CA GLU A 82 -20.95 -29.59 -10.31
C GLU A 82 -20.18 -29.19 -11.59
N GLU A 83 -20.87 -28.62 -12.57
CA GLU A 83 -20.21 -28.12 -13.80
C GLU A 83 -19.17 -27.08 -13.46
N TRP A 84 -19.55 -26.03 -12.71
CA TRP A 84 -18.63 -24.95 -12.35
C TRP A 84 -17.59 -25.37 -11.30
N LYS A 85 -17.95 -26.28 -10.40
CA LYS A 85 -16.97 -26.91 -9.49
C LYS A 85 -15.88 -27.62 -10.27
N ASN A 86 -16.26 -28.49 -11.20
CA ASN A 86 -15.30 -29.28 -11.98
C ASN A 86 -14.43 -28.40 -12.88
N LYS A 87 -15.03 -27.44 -13.57
CA LYS A 87 -14.29 -26.47 -14.39
C LYS A 87 -13.23 -25.72 -13.57
N THR A 88 -13.58 -25.27 -12.37
CA THR A 88 -12.65 -24.52 -11.52
C THR A 88 -11.62 -25.44 -10.88
N ARG A 89 -11.98 -26.66 -10.47
CA ARG A 89 -11.02 -27.67 -9.97
C ARG A 89 -9.97 -28.02 -11.02
N ASP A 90 -10.38 -28.22 -12.28
CA ASP A 90 -9.47 -28.56 -13.36
C ASP A 90 -8.48 -27.44 -13.65
N PHE A 91 -8.95 -26.18 -13.65
CA PHE A 91 -8.09 -25.02 -13.73
C PHE A 91 -7.09 -24.98 -12.56
N LEU A 92 -7.57 -25.05 -11.32
CA LEU A 92 -6.73 -24.99 -10.12
C LEU A 92 -5.69 -26.11 -10.07
N ARG A 93 -6.05 -27.33 -10.47
CA ARG A 93 -5.09 -28.45 -10.57
C ARG A 93 -3.94 -28.11 -11.54
N GLY A 94 -4.25 -27.49 -12.67
CA GLY A 94 -3.22 -27.02 -13.60
C GLY A 94 -2.25 -26.02 -12.94
N GLU A 95 -2.77 -25.07 -12.16
CA GLU A 95 -1.95 -24.09 -11.46
C GLU A 95 -1.12 -24.72 -10.33
N PHE A 96 -1.67 -25.68 -9.57
CA PHE A 96 -0.92 -26.40 -8.56
C PHE A 96 0.14 -27.33 -9.16
N ASP A 97 -0.12 -27.94 -10.31
CA ASP A 97 0.88 -28.74 -11.05
C ASP A 97 1.99 -27.81 -11.59
N TYR A 98 1.65 -26.62 -12.05
CA TYR A 98 2.63 -25.61 -12.40
C TYR A 98 3.52 -25.21 -11.21
N LEU A 99 2.95 -24.97 -10.04
CA LEU A 99 3.73 -24.73 -8.80
C LEU A 99 4.66 -25.91 -8.48
N ARG A 100 4.21 -27.16 -8.63
CA ARG A 100 5.03 -28.35 -8.41
C ARG A 100 6.18 -28.46 -9.42
N SER A 101 6.05 -27.93 -10.63
CA SER A 101 7.12 -28.00 -11.63
C SER A 101 8.39 -27.29 -11.15
N PHE A 102 8.28 -26.21 -10.36
CA PHE A 102 9.43 -25.49 -9.85
C PHE A 102 10.24 -26.26 -8.79
N THR A 103 9.70 -27.35 -8.25
CA THR A 103 10.45 -28.20 -7.28
C THR A 103 11.53 -29.06 -7.93
N LYS A 104 11.58 -29.11 -9.26
CA LYS A 104 12.47 -30.00 -10.05
C LYS A 104 13.68 -29.29 -10.64
N ASP A 105 13.65 -27.95 -10.75
CA ASP A 105 14.62 -27.16 -11.48
C ASP A 105 15.40 -26.19 -10.58
N LEU A 106 16.35 -25.45 -11.17
CA LEU A 106 17.02 -24.35 -10.52
C LEU A 106 16.01 -23.24 -10.22
N PHE A 107 16.10 -22.71 -8.99
CA PHE A 107 15.17 -21.69 -8.50
C PHE A 107 15.87 -20.34 -8.35
N THR A 108 15.30 -19.31 -8.94
CA THR A 108 15.81 -17.93 -8.93
C THR A 108 14.68 -16.94 -8.61
N SER A 109 15.00 -15.65 -8.56
CA SER A 109 14.00 -14.60 -8.33
C SER A 109 12.94 -14.49 -9.43
N PHE A 110 13.18 -15.03 -10.62
CA PHE A 110 12.18 -15.05 -11.71
C PHE A 110 11.10 -16.09 -11.43
N GLU A 111 11.50 -17.30 -11.02
CA GLU A 111 10.56 -18.34 -10.62
C GLU A 111 9.76 -17.94 -9.39
N GLU A 112 10.38 -17.24 -8.42
CA GLU A 112 9.68 -16.71 -7.26
C GLU A 112 8.53 -15.78 -7.66
N LYS A 113 8.78 -14.83 -8.57
CA LYS A 113 7.73 -13.93 -9.06
C LYS A 113 6.60 -14.66 -9.77
N SER A 114 6.95 -15.69 -10.54
CA SER A 114 5.98 -16.56 -11.21
C SER A 114 5.14 -17.37 -10.24
N ILE A 115 5.74 -17.86 -9.15
CA ILE A 115 5.03 -18.54 -8.06
C ILE A 115 4.08 -17.58 -7.36
N VAL A 116 4.57 -16.41 -6.95
CA VAL A 116 3.76 -15.43 -6.19
C VAL A 116 2.57 -14.93 -7.02
N ALA A 117 2.72 -14.79 -8.34
CA ALA A 117 1.64 -14.37 -9.25
C ALA A 117 0.43 -15.32 -9.26
N GLN A 118 0.62 -16.59 -8.89
CA GLN A 118 -0.47 -17.58 -8.91
C GLN A 118 -1.60 -17.24 -7.96
N GLY A 119 -1.33 -16.49 -6.89
CA GLY A 119 -2.36 -16.09 -5.93
C GLY A 119 -3.47 -15.26 -6.58
N GLU A 120 -3.12 -14.24 -7.33
CA GLU A 120 -4.04 -13.36 -8.04
C GLU A 120 -4.68 -14.07 -9.24
N ILE A 121 -3.93 -14.91 -9.95
CA ILE A 121 -4.44 -15.69 -11.08
C ILE A 121 -5.55 -16.65 -10.61
N MET A 122 -5.33 -17.38 -9.52
CA MET A 122 -6.32 -18.30 -8.97
C MET A 122 -7.55 -17.56 -8.43
N SER A 123 -7.39 -16.50 -7.65
CA SER A 123 -8.53 -15.77 -7.05
C SER A 123 -9.42 -15.11 -8.09
N THR A 124 -8.85 -14.50 -9.13
CA THR A 124 -9.61 -13.84 -10.19
C THR A 124 -10.34 -14.82 -11.08
N ASN A 125 -9.75 -15.99 -11.35
CA ASN A 125 -10.41 -17.05 -12.11
C ASN A 125 -11.62 -17.60 -11.32
N MET A 126 -11.45 -17.87 -10.02
CA MET A 126 -12.54 -18.31 -9.15
C MET A 126 -13.68 -17.31 -9.11
N MET A 127 -13.40 -16.01 -8.95
CA MET A 127 -14.45 -14.98 -8.94
C MET A 127 -15.16 -14.88 -10.28
N THR A 128 -14.43 -14.92 -11.38
CA THR A 128 -15.02 -14.86 -12.74
C THR A 128 -15.94 -16.04 -12.99
N ASN A 129 -15.49 -17.26 -12.66
CA ASN A 129 -16.30 -18.47 -12.81
C ASN A 129 -17.56 -18.41 -11.93
N TYR A 130 -17.47 -17.87 -10.71
CA TYR A 130 -18.62 -17.70 -9.83
C TYR A 130 -19.65 -16.71 -10.39
N LEU A 131 -19.20 -15.57 -10.93
CA LEU A 131 -20.08 -14.60 -11.58
C LEU A 131 -20.80 -15.21 -12.80
N LEU A 132 -20.08 -16.00 -13.60
CA LEU A 132 -20.66 -16.69 -14.76
C LEU A 132 -21.68 -17.76 -14.31
N GLU A 133 -21.43 -18.51 -13.23
CA GLU A 133 -22.41 -19.42 -12.63
C GLU A 133 -23.69 -18.68 -12.22
N CYS A 134 -23.54 -17.46 -11.68
CA CYS A 134 -24.67 -16.60 -11.29
C CYS A 134 -25.37 -15.94 -12.49
N GLY A 135 -24.96 -16.20 -13.73
CA GLY A 135 -25.54 -15.61 -14.94
C GLY A 135 -25.12 -14.16 -15.20
N VAL A 136 -24.06 -13.67 -14.53
CA VAL A 136 -23.53 -12.32 -14.73
C VAL A 136 -22.65 -12.29 -15.99
N GLU A 137 -22.84 -11.30 -16.83
CA GLU A 137 -21.99 -11.04 -18.00
C GLU A 137 -20.60 -10.55 -17.54
N ALA A 138 -19.70 -11.48 -17.22
CA ALA A 138 -18.37 -11.23 -16.73
C ALA A 138 -17.27 -11.65 -17.71
N ALA A 139 -16.12 -10.97 -17.68
CA ALA A 139 -14.93 -11.34 -18.42
C ALA A 139 -13.68 -11.20 -17.55
N LEU A 140 -12.76 -12.16 -17.67
CA LEU A 140 -11.42 -12.10 -17.06
C LEU A 140 -10.46 -11.44 -18.05
N LEU A 141 -9.81 -10.38 -17.62
CA LEU A 141 -8.75 -9.67 -18.33
C LEU A 141 -7.42 -10.03 -17.65
N SER A 142 -6.52 -10.71 -18.37
CA SER A 142 -5.22 -11.03 -17.81
C SER A 142 -4.36 -9.77 -17.66
N ALA A 143 -3.94 -9.45 -16.44
CA ALA A 143 -3.03 -8.33 -16.19
C ALA A 143 -1.70 -8.52 -16.94
N LEU A 144 -1.25 -9.76 -17.14
CA LEU A 144 -0.03 -10.07 -17.88
C LEU A 144 -0.10 -9.70 -19.38
N ASP A 145 -1.29 -9.39 -19.92
CA ASP A 145 -1.45 -9.01 -21.32
C ASP A 145 -1.34 -7.49 -21.53
N TYR A 146 -1.53 -6.69 -20.47
CA TYR A 146 -1.52 -5.23 -20.60
C TYR A 146 -0.72 -4.49 -19.51
N MET A 147 -0.49 -5.09 -18.34
CA MET A 147 0.26 -4.46 -17.25
C MET A 147 1.76 -4.68 -17.44
N ARG A 148 2.52 -3.60 -17.63
CA ARG A 148 3.96 -3.67 -17.88
C ARG A 148 4.70 -2.56 -17.12
N THR A 149 5.92 -2.89 -16.66
CA THR A 149 6.89 -1.90 -16.19
C THR A 149 7.99 -1.67 -17.23
N ASP A 150 8.62 -0.49 -17.16
CA ASP A 150 9.77 -0.14 -17.98
C ASP A 150 11.08 -0.71 -17.40
N LYS A 151 12.23 -0.32 -17.98
CA LYS A 151 13.57 -0.77 -17.52
C LYS A 151 13.96 -0.25 -16.14
N ASN A 152 13.29 0.76 -15.63
CA ASN A 152 13.49 1.32 -14.29
C ASN A 152 12.51 0.74 -13.26
N ALA A 153 11.76 -0.31 -13.64
CA ALA A 153 10.68 -0.92 -12.87
C ALA A 153 9.49 0.05 -12.58
N GLU A 154 9.35 1.13 -13.37
CA GLU A 154 8.23 2.04 -13.30
C GLU A 154 7.10 1.61 -14.25
N PRO A 155 5.82 1.78 -13.90
CA PRO A 155 4.71 1.42 -14.77
C PRO A 155 4.73 2.18 -16.10
N ASP A 156 4.65 1.45 -17.20
CA ASP A 156 4.54 2.00 -18.57
C ASP A 156 3.10 2.41 -18.86
N SER A 157 2.70 3.59 -18.35
CA SER A 157 1.31 4.06 -18.42
C SER A 157 0.78 4.18 -19.86
N ALA A 158 1.62 4.50 -20.86
CA ALA A 158 1.20 4.61 -22.26
C ALA A 158 0.87 3.22 -22.82
N TYR A 159 1.73 2.24 -22.58
CA TYR A 159 1.51 0.86 -22.98
C TYR A 159 0.27 0.26 -22.30
N ILE A 160 0.13 0.45 -20.97
CA ILE A 160 -1.02 -0.03 -20.22
C ILE A 160 -2.32 0.51 -20.80
N LYS A 161 -2.39 1.81 -21.08
CA LYS A 161 -3.56 2.47 -21.66
C LYS A 161 -3.91 1.91 -23.03
N GLU A 162 -2.93 1.80 -23.93
CA GLU A 162 -3.13 1.29 -25.29
C GLU A 162 -3.61 -0.17 -25.29
N LYS A 163 -2.91 -1.03 -24.54
CA LYS A 163 -3.23 -2.47 -24.52
C LYS A 163 -4.56 -2.76 -23.84
N LEU A 164 -4.84 -2.11 -22.71
CA LEU A 164 -6.11 -2.31 -22.02
C LEU A 164 -7.30 -1.83 -22.87
N ALA A 165 -7.18 -0.70 -23.56
CA ALA A 165 -8.20 -0.23 -24.50
C ALA A 165 -8.47 -1.24 -25.59
N GLY A 166 -7.42 -1.77 -26.25
CA GLY A 166 -7.56 -2.81 -27.27
C GLY A 166 -8.23 -4.09 -26.74
N ILE A 167 -7.90 -4.53 -25.54
CA ILE A 167 -8.54 -5.72 -24.92
C ILE A 167 -10.03 -5.46 -24.67
N LEU A 168 -10.40 -4.30 -24.13
CA LEU A 168 -11.79 -3.95 -23.88
C LEU A 168 -12.62 -3.84 -25.16
N GLU A 169 -12.04 -3.40 -26.27
CA GLU A 169 -12.68 -3.40 -27.60
C GLU A 169 -12.98 -4.81 -28.13
N HIS A 170 -12.14 -5.79 -27.79
CA HIS A 170 -12.34 -7.21 -28.19
C HIS A 170 -13.36 -7.96 -27.31
N VAL A 171 -13.66 -7.43 -26.11
CA VAL A 171 -14.59 -8.06 -25.15
C VAL A 171 -15.65 -7.03 -24.72
N PRO A 172 -16.45 -6.49 -25.68
CA PRO A 172 -17.43 -5.45 -25.35
C PRO A 172 -18.66 -5.97 -24.59
N GLY A 173 -19.36 -5.06 -23.94
CA GLY A 173 -20.71 -5.29 -23.41
C GLY A 173 -20.79 -6.13 -22.15
N LYS A 174 -19.69 -6.34 -21.44
CA LYS A 174 -19.72 -7.04 -20.16
C LYS A 174 -20.13 -6.09 -19.03
N GLN A 175 -20.91 -6.64 -18.10
CA GLN A 175 -21.28 -5.94 -16.86
C GLN A 175 -20.07 -5.83 -15.91
N VAL A 176 -19.26 -6.88 -15.83
CA VAL A 176 -18.11 -6.96 -14.91
C VAL A 176 -16.87 -7.43 -15.67
N TYR A 177 -15.82 -6.65 -15.59
CA TYR A 177 -14.46 -7.03 -16.02
C TYR A 177 -13.62 -7.31 -14.78
N ILE A 178 -13.04 -8.51 -14.68
CA ILE A 178 -12.16 -8.90 -13.57
C ILE A 178 -10.71 -8.88 -14.05
N THR A 179 -9.80 -8.37 -13.23
CA THR A 179 -8.36 -8.45 -13.51
C THR A 179 -7.56 -8.67 -12.23
N GLN A 180 -6.34 -9.19 -12.39
CA GLN A 180 -5.41 -9.37 -11.29
C GLN A 180 -4.84 -8.02 -10.86
N GLY A 181 -4.74 -7.82 -9.54
CA GLY A 181 -3.89 -6.80 -8.97
C GLY A 181 -2.44 -7.28 -8.87
N PHE A 182 -1.51 -6.39 -8.52
CA PHE A 182 -0.14 -6.68 -8.15
C PHE A 182 0.77 -7.20 -9.27
N ILE A 183 0.32 -8.13 -10.11
CA ILE A 183 1.14 -8.79 -11.13
C ILE A 183 1.26 -7.97 -12.41
N CYS A 184 2.41 -8.06 -13.04
CA CYS A 184 2.72 -7.39 -14.32
C CYS A 184 3.77 -8.17 -15.10
N ARG A 185 4.15 -7.66 -16.30
CA ARG A 185 5.39 -8.04 -16.95
C ARG A 185 6.42 -6.93 -16.81
N ASN A 186 7.69 -7.30 -16.71
CA ASN A 186 8.79 -6.33 -16.79
C ASN A 186 9.06 -5.91 -18.25
N ALA A 187 10.04 -5.01 -18.46
CA ALA A 187 10.42 -4.54 -19.78
C ALA A 187 10.92 -5.64 -20.73
N TYR A 188 11.27 -6.80 -20.21
CA TYR A 188 11.76 -7.97 -20.97
C TYR A 188 10.67 -9.00 -21.25
N GLY A 189 9.44 -8.75 -20.79
CA GLY A 189 8.29 -9.64 -20.97
C GLY A 189 8.17 -10.76 -19.93
N GLU A 190 9.02 -10.78 -18.91
CA GLU A 190 8.99 -11.76 -17.83
C GLU A 190 7.92 -11.39 -16.80
N ILE A 191 7.38 -12.39 -16.10
CA ILE A 191 6.44 -12.15 -15.00
C ILE A 191 7.16 -11.40 -13.88
N ASP A 192 6.55 -10.32 -13.44
CA ASP A 192 7.02 -9.46 -12.37
C ASP A 192 5.83 -8.97 -11.53
N ASN A 193 6.10 -8.18 -10.52
CA ASN A 193 5.07 -7.58 -9.70
C ASN A 193 5.33 -6.07 -9.47
N LEU A 194 4.24 -5.35 -9.27
CA LEU A 194 4.26 -3.96 -8.81
C LEU A 194 4.64 -3.97 -7.32
N GLN A 195 5.83 -3.52 -6.99
CA GLN A 195 6.45 -3.74 -5.68
C GLN A 195 5.56 -3.24 -4.51
N ARG A 196 5.54 -1.97 -4.21
CA ARG A 196 4.80 -1.42 -3.06
C ARG A 196 3.37 -1.05 -3.44
N GLY A 197 2.42 -1.40 -2.56
CA GLY A 197 1.00 -1.09 -2.75
C GLY A 197 0.27 -1.94 -3.78
N GLY A 198 0.98 -2.80 -4.50
CA GLY A 198 0.51 -3.89 -5.36
C GLY A 198 -0.83 -3.67 -6.06
N SER A 199 -1.87 -4.26 -5.51
CA SER A 199 -3.22 -4.22 -6.12
C SER A 199 -3.87 -2.84 -6.08
N ASP A 200 -3.57 -1.99 -5.08
CA ASP A 200 -4.07 -0.61 -5.03
C ASP A 200 -3.42 0.22 -6.14
N TYR A 201 -2.13 -0.02 -6.40
CA TYR A 201 -1.43 0.62 -7.50
C TYR A 201 -1.99 0.17 -8.86
N THR A 202 -2.26 -1.13 -9.02
CA THR A 202 -2.97 -1.64 -10.22
C THR A 202 -4.29 -0.92 -10.43
N ALA A 203 -5.11 -0.77 -9.38
CA ALA A 203 -6.41 -0.11 -9.49
C ALA A 203 -6.29 1.35 -9.94
N SER A 204 -5.29 2.06 -9.44
CA SER A 204 -5.01 3.45 -9.82
C SER A 204 -4.53 3.57 -11.26
N LEU A 205 -3.61 2.69 -11.70
CA LEU A 205 -3.12 2.64 -13.08
C LEU A 205 -4.23 2.30 -14.07
N VAL A 206 -5.02 1.27 -13.76
CA VAL A 206 -6.17 0.86 -14.57
C VAL A 206 -7.22 1.97 -14.60
N GLY A 207 -7.52 2.59 -13.46
CA GLY A 207 -8.45 3.71 -13.37
C GLY A 207 -8.03 4.89 -14.27
N ALA A 208 -6.75 5.24 -14.24
CA ALA A 208 -6.20 6.27 -15.11
C ALA A 208 -6.25 5.86 -16.59
N ALA A 209 -5.95 4.57 -16.91
CA ALA A 209 -5.95 4.06 -18.28
C ALA A 209 -7.35 4.11 -18.92
N VAL A 210 -8.40 3.75 -18.17
CA VAL A 210 -9.79 3.75 -18.66
C VAL A 210 -10.53 5.06 -18.42
N ASN A 211 -9.85 6.08 -17.88
CA ASN A 211 -10.45 7.34 -17.46
C ASN A 211 -11.71 7.11 -16.60
N ALA A 212 -11.54 6.39 -15.51
CA ALA A 212 -12.61 5.97 -14.62
C ALA A 212 -13.32 7.19 -13.99
N ALA A 213 -14.62 7.06 -13.73
CA ALA A 213 -15.36 8.09 -13.00
C ALA A 213 -14.96 8.16 -11.52
N GLU A 214 -14.60 7.02 -10.93
CA GLU A 214 -14.15 6.88 -9.55
C GLU A 214 -13.34 5.59 -9.41
N ILE A 215 -12.31 5.59 -8.57
CA ILE A 215 -11.57 4.40 -8.13
C ILE A 215 -11.99 4.10 -6.70
N GLN A 216 -12.48 2.91 -6.43
CA GLN A 216 -12.91 2.47 -5.11
C GLN A 216 -11.94 1.43 -4.56
N ILE A 217 -11.37 1.69 -3.39
CA ILE A 217 -10.51 0.76 -2.65
C ILE A 217 -11.32 0.21 -1.48
N TRP A 218 -11.72 -1.05 -1.59
CA TRP A 218 -12.50 -1.76 -0.59
C TRP A 218 -11.58 -2.52 0.37
N THR A 219 -11.73 -2.23 1.65
CA THR A 219 -10.92 -2.77 2.75
C THR A 219 -11.81 -3.20 3.92
N ASP A 220 -11.26 -3.52 5.06
CA ASP A 220 -11.97 -3.94 6.28
C ASP A 220 -12.22 -2.79 7.29
N ILE A 221 -11.96 -1.55 6.89
CA ILE A 221 -12.20 -0.35 7.70
C ILE A 221 -13.00 0.70 6.90
N ASP A 222 -13.73 1.60 7.59
CA ASP A 222 -14.62 2.57 6.98
C ASP A 222 -13.94 3.86 6.50
N GLY A 223 -12.73 3.74 5.96
CA GLY A 223 -11.92 4.86 5.50
C GLY A 223 -10.80 5.24 6.46
N MET A 224 -10.17 6.39 6.23
CA MET A 224 -9.15 6.93 7.13
C MET A 224 -9.79 7.57 8.35
N HIS A 225 -9.19 7.37 9.52
CA HIS A 225 -9.59 8.00 10.77
C HIS A 225 -8.66 9.17 11.11
N ASN A 226 -9.19 10.11 11.89
CA ASN A 226 -8.44 11.27 12.36
C ASN A 226 -7.32 10.91 13.35
N ASN A 227 -7.32 9.67 13.87
CA ASN A 227 -6.25 9.08 14.69
C ASN A 227 -6.33 7.56 14.62
N ASP A 228 -5.35 6.83 15.19
CA ASP A 228 -5.37 5.37 15.24
C ASP A 228 -6.38 4.86 16.28
N PRO A 229 -7.50 4.20 15.88
CA PRO A 229 -8.53 3.71 16.79
C PRO A 229 -8.04 2.60 17.74
N ARG A 230 -6.88 2.00 17.46
CA ARG A 230 -6.25 1.00 18.33
C ARG A 230 -5.50 1.62 19.49
N VAL A 231 -5.20 2.91 19.43
CA VAL A 231 -4.38 3.65 20.39
C VAL A 231 -5.20 4.69 21.14
N VAL A 232 -6.16 5.33 20.48
CA VAL A 232 -6.97 6.43 20.98
C VAL A 232 -8.44 6.00 21.03
N ASP A 233 -9.10 6.20 22.16
CA ASP A 233 -10.45 5.67 22.41
C ASP A 233 -11.55 6.32 21.56
N LYS A 234 -11.36 7.57 21.15
CA LYS A 234 -12.34 8.32 20.34
C LYS A 234 -11.69 8.80 19.06
N THR A 235 -12.06 8.16 17.95
CA THR A 235 -11.64 8.56 16.62
C THR A 235 -12.85 8.74 15.72
N GLU A 236 -12.75 9.64 14.75
CA GLU A 236 -13.76 9.88 13.73
C GLU A 236 -13.20 9.60 12.35
N ALA A 237 -14.04 9.06 11.46
CA ALA A 237 -13.63 8.86 10.08
C ALA A 237 -13.49 10.21 9.36
N VAL A 238 -12.38 10.41 8.67
CA VAL A 238 -12.11 11.58 7.83
C VAL A 238 -12.83 11.39 6.51
N ARG A 239 -13.82 12.22 6.24
CA ARG A 239 -14.70 12.04 5.06
C ARG A 239 -14.09 12.53 3.75
N GLN A 240 -13.14 13.48 3.82
CA GLN A 240 -12.46 14.04 2.66
C GLN A 240 -11.00 14.36 2.97
N LEU A 241 -10.12 13.97 2.06
CA LEU A 241 -8.71 14.33 2.03
C LEU A 241 -8.34 14.81 0.63
N ASN A 242 -7.39 15.72 0.52
CA ASN A 242 -6.72 15.91 -0.76
C ASN A 242 -5.63 14.84 -0.95
N PHE A 243 -5.10 14.71 -2.18
CA PHE A 243 -4.11 13.68 -2.48
C PHE A 243 -2.80 13.83 -1.70
N GLU A 244 -2.40 15.07 -1.38
CA GLU A 244 -1.17 15.32 -0.59
C GLU A 244 -1.39 14.94 0.88
N GLU A 245 -2.51 15.32 1.47
CA GLU A 245 -2.89 14.91 2.84
C GLU A 245 -2.95 13.39 2.96
N ALA A 246 -3.53 12.70 1.98
CA ALA A 246 -3.59 11.25 1.95
C ALA A 246 -2.21 10.60 1.82
N ALA A 247 -1.31 11.18 1.02
CA ALA A 247 0.07 10.72 0.88
C ALA A 247 0.87 10.89 2.17
N GLU A 248 0.73 12.02 2.87
CA GLU A 248 1.37 12.25 4.17
C GLU A 248 0.90 11.25 5.22
N LEU A 249 -0.41 11.03 5.34
CA LEU A 249 -0.97 10.05 6.26
C LEU A 249 -0.48 8.63 5.96
N ALA A 250 -0.45 8.26 4.69
CA ALA A 250 0.01 6.95 4.24
C ALA A 250 1.50 6.72 4.54
N TYR A 251 2.34 7.74 4.37
CA TYR A 251 3.77 7.68 4.66
C TYR A 251 4.05 7.55 6.17
N PHE A 252 3.31 8.29 6.99
CA PHE A 252 3.52 8.35 8.44
C PHE A 252 2.67 7.35 9.24
N GLY A 253 2.14 6.30 8.64
CA GLY A 253 1.63 5.15 9.39
C GLY A 253 0.17 4.79 9.20
N ALA A 254 -0.62 5.55 8.45
CA ALA A 254 -1.94 5.10 8.04
C ALA A 254 -1.78 4.02 6.95
N LYS A 255 -1.67 2.76 7.36
CA LYS A 255 -1.37 1.59 6.49
C LYS A 255 -2.50 1.23 5.51
N ILE A 256 -3.38 2.16 5.17
CA ILE A 256 -4.55 1.89 4.32
C ILE A 256 -4.19 2.00 2.84
N LEU A 257 -3.29 2.91 2.48
CA LEU A 257 -2.82 3.15 1.12
C LEU A 257 -1.30 3.38 1.13
N HIS A 258 -0.63 2.97 0.05
CA HIS A 258 0.75 3.41 -0.17
C HIS A 258 0.75 4.74 -0.94
N PRO A 259 1.61 5.74 -0.59
CA PRO A 259 1.60 7.05 -1.23
C PRO A 259 1.70 7.02 -2.76
N THR A 260 2.53 6.11 -3.30
CA THR A 260 2.69 5.96 -4.76
C THR A 260 1.45 5.46 -5.46
N CYS A 261 0.56 4.73 -4.75
CA CYS A 261 -0.63 4.13 -5.35
C CYS A 261 -1.66 5.15 -5.81
N VAL A 262 -1.70 6.33 -5.21
CA VAL A 262 -2.66 7.37 -5.57
C VAL A 262 -2.15 8.31 -6.68
N GLN A 263 -0.88 8.26 -7.04
CA GLN A 263 -0.29 9.18 -8.03
C GLN A 263 -0.95 9.09 -9.41
N PRO A 264 -1.21 7.91 -10.02
CA PRO A 264 -1.88 7.85 -11.31
C PRO A 264 -3.28 8.46 -11.28
N ALA A 265 -4.05 8.22 -10.21
CA ALA A 265 -5.37 8.82 -10.01
C ALA A 265 -5.30 10.34 -9.86
N LYS A 266 -4.34 10.85 -9.07
CA LYS A 266 -4.07 12.27 -8.90
C LYS A 266 -3.77 12.96 -10.22
N PHE A 267 -2.84 12.42 -11.03
CA PHE A 267 -2.47 12.99 -12.33
C PHE A 267 -3.63 12.96 -13.33
N ALA A 268 -4.49 11.95 -13.26
CA ALA A 268 -5.67 11.84 -14.09
C ALA A 268 -6.87 12.65 -13.55
N GLY A 269 -6.78 13.25 -12.35
CA GLY A 269 -7.88 13.96 -11.71
C GLY A 269 -9.04 13.08 -11.28
N ILE A 270 -8.81 11.78 -11.06
CA ILE A 270 -9.83 10.79 -10.74
C ILE A 270 -9.94 10.65 -9.22
N PRO A 271 -11.13 10.82 -8.60
CA PRO A 271 -11.31 10.64 -7.18
C PRO A 271 -11.10 9.16 -6.77
N VAL A 272 -10.47 8.96 -5.61
CA VAL A 272 -10.29 7.65 -4.98
C VAL A 272 -11.16 7.61 -3.72
N ARG A 273 -11.95 6.55 -3.56
CA ARG A 273 -12.80 6.35 -2.38
C ARG A 273 -12.38 5.11 -1.62
N LEU A 274 -12.14 5.26 -0.32
CA LEU A 274 -11.87 4.15 0.59
C LEU A 274 -13.20 3.71 1.22
N LEU A 275 -13.52 2.43 1.12
CA LEU A 275 -14.80 1.85 1.53
C LEU A 275 -14.61 0.58 2.35
N ASN A 276 -15.59 0.28 3.20
CA ASN A 276 -15.59 -0.91 4.04
C ASN A 276 -16.38 -2.06 3.38
N THR A 277 -15.71 -3.17 3.10
CA THR A 277 -16.36 -4.37 2.56
C THR A 277 -17.36 -4.99 3.55
N MET A 278 -17.12 -4.82 4.87
CA MET A 278 -17.97 -5.38 5.93
C MET A 278 -19.16 -4.47 6.27
N ASP A 279 -19.07 -3.17 5.95
CA ASP A 279 -20.13 -2.20 6.05
C ASP A 279 -20.20 -1.32 4.79
N PRO A 280 -20.81 -1.84 3.71
CA PRO A 280 -20.91 -1.10 2.44
C PRO A 280 -21.76 0.17 2.51
N THR A 281 -22.49 0.38 3.61
CA THR A 281 -23.31 1.57 3.82
C THR A 281 -22.53 2.73 4.41
N ALA A 282 -21.35 2.46 4.99
CA ALA A 282 -20.44 3.47 5.50
C ALA A 282 -19.94 4.36 4.35
N PRO A 283 -19.97 5.71 4.50
CA PRO A 283 -19.62 6.63 3.40
C PRO A 283 -18.13 6.63 3.05
N GLY A 284 -17.28 6.07 3.92
CA GLY A 284 -15.84 5.99 3.71
C GLY A 284 -15.11 7.34 3.67
N THR A 285 -13.95 7.36 3.03
CA THR A 285 -13.14 8.57 2.79
C THR A 285 -13.00 8.80 1.29
N ILE A 286 -13.30 10.00 0.82
CA ILE A 286 -12.99 10.43 -0.56
C ILE A 286 -11.66 11.16 -0.59
N ILE A 287 -10.80 10.81 -1.54
CA ILE A 287 -9.52 11.46 -1.82
C ILE A 287 -9.63 12.10 -3.20
N ASN A 288 -9.48 13.41 -3.28
CA ASN A 288 -9.62 14.17 -4.52
C ASN A 288 -8.66 15.39 -4.53
N ASN A 289 -8.85 16.32 -5.46
CA ASN A 289 -8.04 17.54 -5.55
C ASN A 289 -8.59 18.72 -4.71
N GLU A 290 -9.69 18.53 -3.98
CA GLU A 290 -10.28 19.61 -3.19
C GLU A 290 -9.48 19.87 -1.91
N ILE A 291 -9.17 21.13 -1.64
CA ILE A 291 -8.51 21.59 -0.44
C ILE A 291 -9.55 22.25 0.48
N VAL A 292 -9.55 21.88 1.76
CA VAL A 292 -10.33 22.57 2.80
C VAL A 292 -9.36 23.46 3.57
N PRO A 293 -9.35 24.80 3.33
CA PRO A 293 -8.32 25.68 3.85
C PRO A 293 -8.24 25.69 5.38
N GLY A 294 -7.00 25.66 5.91
CA GLY A 294 -6.69 25.81 7.34
C GLY A 294 -7.22 24.73 8.24
N LYS A 295 -7.60 23.57 7.72
CA LYS A 295 -8.17 22.48 8.53
C LYS A 295 -7.17 21.37 8.78
N ILE A 296 -6.93 21.06 10.06
CA ILE A 296 -6.26 19.83 10.49
C ILE A 296 -7.23 18.65 10.30
N LYS A 297 -6.78 17.59 9.67
CA LYS A 297 -7.60 16.43 9.28
C LYS A 297 -7.34 15.21 10.15
N ALA A 298 -6.07 14.89 10.40
CA ALA A 298 -5.70 13.67 11.10
C ALA A 298 -4.31 13.74 11.73
N VAL A 299 -4.05 12.77 12.59
CA VAL A 299 -2.73 12.50 13.19
C VAL A 299 -2.35 11.05 12.86
N ALA A 300 -1.11 10.83 12.46
CA ALA A 300 -0.55 9.51 12.21
C ALA A 300 0.73 9.31 13.02
N ALA A 301 1.15 8.05 13.20
CA ALA A 301 2.37 7.72 13.91
C ALA A 301 3.14 6.61 13.20
N LYS A 302 4.47 6.79 13.06
CA LYS A 302 5.40 5.83 12.45
C LYS A 302 6.39 5.37 13.51
N ASP A 303 6.35 4.09 13.83
CA ASP A 303 7.20 3.44 14.83
C ASP A 303 8.55 2.99 14.26
N ASN A 304 9.40 2.44 15.14
CA ASN A 304 10.72 1.89 14.80
C ASN A 304 11.67 2.92 14.18
N ILE A 305 11.66 4.13 14.67
CA ILE A 305 12.51 5.22 14.18
C ILE A 305 13.80 5.28 14.98
N THR A 306 14.90 5.47 14.27
CA THR A 306 16.20 5.76 14.86
C THR A 306 16.62 7.21 14.50
N ALA A 307 16.91 8.03 15.51
CA ALA A 307 17.42 9.37 15.32
C ALA A 307 18.96 9.35 15.36
N ILE A 308 19.59 9.99 14.37
CA ILE A 308 21.03 10.14 14.26
C ILE A 308 21.33 11.63 14.26
N LYS A 309 22.17 12.07 15.20
CA LYS A 309 22.64 13.46 15.26
C LYS A 309 24.13 13.50 15.06
N ILE A 310 24.59 14.28 14.10
CA ILE A 310 25.99 14.63 13.92
C ILE A 310 26.20 16.08 14.32
N LYS A 311 27.20 16.34 15.18
CA LYS A 311 27.64 17.68 15.60
C LYS A 311 29.09 17.89 15.17
N SER A 312 29.34 18.97 14.43
CA SER A 312 30.67 19.25 13.90
C SER A 312 30.93 20.74 13.83
N SER A 313 32.02 21.19 14.46
CA SER A 313 32.54 22.56 14.27
C SER A 313 33.02 22.82 12.84
N ARG A 314 33.32 21.76 12.08
CA ARG A 314 33.68 21.83 10.65
C ARG A 314 32.52 22.19 9.74
N MET A 315 31.29 22.15 10.24
CA MET A 315 30.08 22.53 9.50
C MET A 315 29.97 24.05 9.39
N LEU A 316 30.46 24.76 10.42
CA LEU A 316 30.48 26.21 10.45
C LEU A 316 31.33 26.75 9.30
N LEU A 317 30.75 27.60 8.44
CA LEU A 317 31.37 28.18 7.26
C LEU A 317 31.88 27.18 6.19
N ALA A 318 31.54 25.90 6.30
CA ALA A 318 31.97 24.89 5.34
C ALA A 318 30.88 24.64 4.27
N THR A 319 31.26 24.82 3.00
CA THR A 319 30.42 24.39 1.88
C THR A 319 30.54 22.86 1.68
N GLY A 320 29.43 22.19 1.38
CA GLY A 320 29.43 20.79 1.01
C GLY A 320 29.40 19.79 2.17
N PHE A 321 29.27 20.22 3.44
CA PHE A 321 29.16 19.30 4.58
C PHE A 321 27.92 18.42 4.48
N LEU A 322 26.75 19.00 4.22
CA LEU A 322 25.50 18.26 4.06
C LEU A 322 25.57 17.26 2.90
N ARG A 323 26.21 17.62 1.78
CA ARG A 323 26.43 16.69 0.67
C ARG A 323 27.14 15.43 1.14
N LYS A 324 28.21 15.55 1.90
CA LYS A 324 28.98 14.41 2.41
C LYS A 324 28.15 13.55 3.36
N VAL A 325 27.31 14.18 4.19
CA VAL A 325 26.39 13.45 5.08
C VAL A 325 25.40 12.63 4.23
N PHE A 326 24.76 13.24 3.24
CA PHE A 326 23.77 12.54 2.40
C PHE A 326 24.41 11.46 1.50
N GLU A 327 25.62 11.67 0.97
CA GLU A 327 26.38 10.67 0.22
C GLU A 327 26.60 9.37 1.04
N ILE A 328 26.77 9.48 2.37
CA ILE A 328 26.88 8.30 3.23
C ILE A 328 25.56 7.52 3.23
N PHE A 329 24.43 8.18 3.48
CA PHE A 329 23.14 7.51 3.47
C PHE A 329 22.77 6.91 2.10
N GLU A 330 23.11 7.61 1.02
CA GLU A 330 22.96 7.13 -0.35
C GLU A 330 23.76 5.86 -0.60
N SER A 331 25.04 5.84 -0.17
CA SER A 331 25.94 4.69 -0.34
C SER A 331 25.42 3.41 0.35
N TYR A 332 24.66 3.57 1.43
CA TYR A 332 24.02 2.47 2.15
C TYR A 332 22.53 2.32 1.81
N GLN A 333 22.04 3.00 0.78
CA GLN A 333 20.64 2.95 0.31
C GLN A 333 19.63 3.12 1.46
N THR A 334 19.92 4.03 2.40
CA THR A 334 19.13 4.27 3.60
C THR A 334 18.38 5.59 3.48
N PRO A 335 17.04 5.58 3.28
CA PRO A 335 16.23 6.79 3.23
C PRO A 335 16.22 7.54 4.56
N ILE A 336 16.11 8.87 4.48
CA ILE A 336 15.96 9.75 5.64
C ILE A 336 14.50 10.25 5.67
N ASP A 337 13.80 10.08 6.83
CA ASP A 337 12.41 10.53 6.98
C ASP A 337 12.33 12.02 7.35
N MET A 338 13.03 12.42 8.39
CA MET A 338 13.04 13.80 8.89
C MET A 338 14.47 14.32 8.97
N ILE A 339 14.63 15.62 8.74
CA ILE A 339 15.89 16.32 8.94
C ILE A 339 15.66 17.65 9.64
N ALA A 340 16.54 17.99 10.58
CA ALA A 340 16.63 19.31 11.16
C ALA A 340 18.11 19.72 11.24
N THR A 341 18.41 20.94 10.86
CA THR A 341 19.77 21.44 10.80
C THR A 341 19.96 22.70 11.64
N SER A 342 21.17 22.89 12.11
CA SER A 342 21.67 24.13 12.69
C SER A 342 23.05 24.45 12.11
N GLU A 343 23.67 25.55 12.49
CA GLU A 343 25.00 25.93 12.02
C GLU A 343 26.09 24.89 12.33
N VAL A 344 25.91 24.08 13.36
CA VAL A 344 26.94 23.13 13.85
C VAL A 344 26.44 21.69 13.98
N GLY A 345 25.23 21.39 13.54
CA GLY A 345 24.69 20.04 13.71
C GLY A 345 23.55 19.72 12.76
N VAL A 346 23.45 18.44 12.44
CA VAL A 346 22.35 17.85 11.66
C VAL A 346 21.75 16.71 12.46
N SER A 347 20.43 16.70 12.59
CA SER A 347 19.65 15.59 13.14
C SER A 347 18.83 14.99 12.03
N MET A 348 18.85 13.67 11.91
CA MET A 348 18.14 12.89 10.88
C MET A 348 17.43 11.74 11.53
N SER A 349 16.34 11.28 10.94
CA SER A 349 15.67 10.06 11.33
C SER A 349 15.62 9.06 10.18
N ILE A 350 15.69 7.77 10.52
CA ILE A 350 15.59 6.64 9.60
C ILE A 350 14.64 5.59 10.18
N ASP A 351 13.95 4.85 9.32
CA ASP A 351 13.09 3.72 9.67
C ASP A 351 13.71 2.34 9.39
N ASN A 352 14.92 2.34 8.80
CA ASN A 352 15.68 1.13 8.50
C ASN A 352 17.09 1.25 9.10
N ASP A 353 17.39 0.42 10.09
CA ASP A 353 18.68 0.43 10.79
C ASP A 353 19.64 -0.69 10.35
N ALA A 354 19.37 -1.38 9.24
CA ALA A 354 20.18 -2.50 8.74
C ALA A 354 21.66 -2.13 8.57
N HIS A 355 21.96 -0.88 8.14
CA HIS A 355 23.31 -0.36 7.94
C HIS A 355 23.70 0.71 8.96
N LEU A 356 22.98 0.83 10.07
CA LEU A 356 23.21 1.90 11.07
C LEU A 356 24.65 1.92 11.58
N GLY A 357 25.24 0.75 11.84
CA GLY A 357 26.62 0.64 12.34
C GLY A 357 27.63 1.26 11.39
N ASP A 358 27.52 0.96 10.11
CA ASP A 358 28.42 1.46 9.06
C ASP A 358 28.21 2.96 8.82
N ILE A 359 26.96 3.40 8.73
CA ILE A 359 26.59 4.82 8.60
C ILE A 359 27.17 5.64 9.75
N VAL A 360 27.03 5.17 11.00
CA VAL A 360 27.59 5.85 12.18
C VAL A 360 29.11 5.89 12.15
N ALA A 361 29.76 4.79 11.72
CA ALA A 361 31.23 4.76 11.59
C ALA A 361 31.73 5.78 10.57
N GLU A 362 31.08 5.90 9.42
CA GLU A 362 31.42 6.90 8.40
C GLU A 362 31.16 8.34 8.88
N LEU A 363 30.01 8.60 9.50
CA LEU A 363 29.65 9.93 10.03
C LEU A 363 30.63 10.41 11.11
N LYS A 364 31.17 9.51 11.96
CA LYS A 364 32.15 9.81 13.00
C LYS A 364 33.46 10.44 12.44
N LYS A 365 33.76 10.21 11.18
CA LYS A 365 34.92 10.84 10.51
C LYS A 365 34.74 12.36 10.36
N TYR A 366 33.50 12.83 10.41
CA TYR A 366 33.13 14.24 10.17
C TYR A 366 32.69 14.99 11.43
N GLY A 367 32.35 14.28 12.52
CA GLY A 367 31.90 14.93 13.75
C GLY A 367 31.54 13.92 14.87
N THR A 368 31.05 14.49 15.96
CA THR A 368 30.52 13.67 17.07
C THR A 368 29.10 13.19 16.71
N VAL A 369 28.90 11.87 16.75
CA VAL A 369 27.63 11.23 16.40
C VAL A 369 26.97 10.68 17.64
N THR A 370 25.68 10.99 17.82
CA THR A 370 24.81 10.38 18.83
C THR A 370 23.64 9.69 18.13
N VAL A 371 23.18 8.56 18.71
CA VAL A 371 22.08 7.75 18.18
C VAL A 371 21.05 7.54 19.28
N ASP A 372 19.80 7.88 18.98
CA ASP A 372 18.65 7.58 19.83
C ASP A 372 17.75 6.59 19.11
N ARG A 373 17.58 5.41 19.68
CA ARG A 373 16.69 4.33 19.18
C ARG A 373 15.32 4.41 19.86
N ASP A 374 14.42 3.53 19.44
CA ASP A 374 13.07 3.41 20.01
C ASP A 374 12.31 4.75 19.98
N MET A 375 12.37 5.39 18.81
CA MET A 375 11.69 6.64 18.56
C MET A 375 10.46 6.43 17.68
N CYS A 376 9.54 7.39 17.73
CA CYS A 376 8.33 7.42 16.94
C CYS A 376 8.16 8.82 16.33
N ILE A 377 7.84 8.88 15.04
CA ILE A 377 7.42 10.12 14.38
C ILE A 377 5.90 10.23 14.55
N ILE A 378 5.45 11.37 15.05
CA ILE A 378 4.03 11.75 15.09
C ILE A 378 3.82 12.88 14.10
N CYS A 379 2.92 12.67 13.15
CA CYS A 379 2.64 13.58 12.07
C CYS A 379 1.21 14.11 12.20
N VAL A 380 1.06 15.43 12.28
CA VAL A 380 -0.23 16.13 12.20
C VAL A 380 -0.42 16.56 10.75
N VAL A 381 -1.55 16.17 10.16
CA VAL A 381 -1.84 16.34 8.73
C VAL A 381 -3.08 17.18 8.52
N GLY A 382 -3.01 18.07 7.54
CA GLY A 382 -4.08 18.95 7.09
C GLY A 382 -3.58 20.00 6.13
N ASP A 383 -4.39 21.02 5.84
CA ASP A 383 -3.92 22.19 5.12
C ASP A 383 -3.20 23.12 6.09
N LEU A 384 -1.88 22.99 6.15
CA LEU A 384 -0.96 23.68 7.05
C LEU A 384 -0.08 24.66 6.28
N ASP A 385 -0.63 25.27 5.22
CA ASP A 385 0.08 26.30 4.46
C ASP A 385 0.50 27.44 5.40
N TRP A 386 1.70 27.96 5.21
CA TRP A 386 2.30 28.99 6.07
C TRP A 386 1.48 30.28 6.17
N SER A 387 0.57 30.53 5.24
CA SER A 387 -0.35 31.65 5.29
C SER A 387 -1.54 31.44 6.25
N ASN A 388 -1.83 30.21 6.64
CA ASN A 388 -2.78 29.89 7.68
C ASN A 388 -2.16 30.19 9.05
N VAL A 389 -2.91 30.75 9.99
CA VAL A 389 -2.37 31.16 11.29
C VAL A 389 -2.93 30.28 12.41
N GLY A 390 -2.08 29.94 13.38
CA GLY A 390 -2.50 29.37 14.66
C GLY A 390 -2.42 27.85 14.75
N PHE A 391 -2.30 27.09 13.68
CA PHE A 391 -2.21 25.64 13.73
C PHE A 391 -0.93 25.15 14.41
N GLU A 392 0.19 25.86 14.23
CA GLU A 392 1.46 25.55 14.88
C GLU A 392 1.31 25.64 16.41
N THR A 393 0.61 26.67 16.88
CA THR A 393 0.34 26.84 18.31
C THR A 393 -0.53 25.70 18.85
N LEU A 394 -1.58 25.30 18.12
CA LEU A 394 -2.45 24.19 18.51
C LEU A 394 -1.67 22.87 18.62
N ALA A 395 -0.87 22.55 17.60
CA ALA A 395 -0.08 21.34 17.57
C ALA A 395 1.01 21.31 18.66
N THR A 396 1.74 22.43 18.83
CA THR A 396 2.82 22.54 19.83
C THR A 396 2.27 22.61 21.26
N ASP A 397 1.14 23.30 21.51
CA ASP A 397 0.51 23.32 22.83
C ASP A 397 0.00 21.93 23.25
N ALA A 398 -0.56 21.15 22.33
CA ALA A 398 -0.92 19.76 22.59
C ALA A 398 0.28 18.92 23.04
N MET A 399 1.48 19.24 22.53
CA MET A 399 2.72 18.51 22.83
C MET A 399 3.52 19.08 24.00
N LYS A 400 3.06 20.14 24.70
CA LYS A 400 3.81 20.86 25.74
C LYS A 400 4.31 20.01 26.92
N ASN A 401 3.66 18.89 27.20
CA ASN A 401 4.01 17.97 28.28
C ASN A 401 4.72 16.70 27.78
N ILE A 402 5.06 16.63 26.47
CA ILE A 402 5.73 15.50 25.83
C ILE A 402 7.15 15.91 25.47
N PRO A 403 8.17 15.14 25.87
CA PRO A 403 9.53 15.42 25.43
C PRO A 403 9.67 15.24 23.91
N VAL A 404 9.86 16.33 23.19
CA VAL A 404 10.06 16.32 21.74
C VAL A 404 11.56 16.36 21.43
N ARG A 405 12.04 15.34 20.72
CA ARG A 405 13.45 15.22 20.33
C ARG A 405 13.79 16.08 19.13
N MET A 406 12.84 16.19 18.19
CA MET A 406 13.00 16.87 16.92
C MET A 406 11.62 17.28 16.40
N MET A 407 11.54 18.38 15.67
CA MET A 407 10.33 18.84 14.99
C MET A 407 10.68 19.24 13.56
N SER A 408 9.83 18.93 12.61
CA SER A 408 9.97 19.31 11.21
C SER A 408 8.68 19.94 10.72
N TYR A 409 8.79 21.12 10.12
CA TYR A 409 7.74 21.85 9.42
C TYR A 409 8.36 22.66 8.28
N GLY A 410 7.61 22.93 7.22
CA GLY A 410 8.04 23.73 6.07
C GLY A 410 8.64 22.93 4.90
N GLY A 411 8.79 21.60 5.03
CA GLY A 411 9.12 20.71 3.91
C GLY A 411 7.89 20.35 3.07
N SER A 412 6.72 20.40 3.69
CA SER A 412 5.40 20.21 3.07
C SER A 412 4.41 21.20 3.68
N ASN A 413 3.43 21.64 2.90
CA ASN A 413 2.32 22.47 3.40
C ASN A 413 1.21 21.63 4.07
N TYR A 414 1.41 20.33 4.19
CA TYR A 414 0.35 19.40 4.62
C TYR A 414 0.69 18.67 5.90
N ASN A 415 1.89 18.84 6.47
CA ASN A 415 2.27 18.21 7.72
C ASN A 415 3.13 19.07 8.64
N ILE A 416 3.02 18.76 9.93
CA ILE A 416 4.00 19.09 10.97
C ILE A 416 4.33 17.79 11.73
N SER A 417 5.61 17.47 11.86
CA SER A 417 6.06 16.20 12.42
C SER A 417 6.90 16.40 13.68
N PHE A 418 6.64 15.56 14.68
CA PHE A 418 7.31 15.52 15.98
C PHE A 418 7.99 14.17 16.16
N LEU A 419 9.25 14.15 16.52
CA LEU A 419 9.97 12.95 16.92
C LEU A 419 9.97 12.83 18.43
N VAL A 420 9.35 11.77 18.95
CA VAL A 420 9.21 11.48 20.38
C VAL A 420 9.74 10.06 20.68
N ARG A 421 9.88 9.70 21.95
CA ARG A 421 10.16 8.32 22.34
C ARG A 421 8.92 7.45 22.07
N GLU A 422 9.11 6.23 21.67
CA GLU A 422 8.02 5.28 21.45
C GLU A 422 7.15 5.08 22.70
N SER A 423 7.76 5.11 23.88
CA SER A 423 7.07 5.07 25.18
C SER A 423 6.09 6.24 25.39
N ASP A 424 6.29 7.38 24.74
CA ASP A 424 5.44 8.56 24.82
C ASP A 424 4.35 8.61 23.73
N LYS A 425 4.39 7.70 22.73
CA LYS A 425 3.49 7.68 21.58
C LYS A 425 2.02 7.77 21.97
N LYS A 426 1.53 6.85 22.82
CA LYS A 426 0.12 6.81 23.22
C LYS A 426 -0.32 8.12 23.84
N ARG A 427 0.48 8.67 24.76
CA ARG A 427 0.21 9.93 25.44
C ARG A 427 0.17 11.11 24.45
N ALA A 428 1.11 11.15 23.52
CA ALA A 428 1.19 12.19 22.49
C ALA A 428 -0.02 12.15 21.55
N LEU A 429 -0.39 10.97 21.05
CA LEU A 429 -1.57 10.80 20.18
C LEU A 429 -2.86 11.20 20.91
N GLN A 430 -3.00 10.86 22.20
CA GLN A 430 -4.16 11.24 22.99
C GLN A 430 -4.22 12.77 23.20
N CYS A 431 -3.12 13.41 23.59
CA CYS A 431 -3.05 14.86 23.77
C CYS A 431 -3.40 15.62 22.48
N LEU A 432 -2.89 15.16 21.33
CA LEU A 432 -3.23 15.73 20.03
C LEU A 432 -4.71 15.52 19.69
N SER A 433 -5.25 14.31 19.93
CA SER A 433 -6.67 14.02 19.69
C SER A 433 -7.58 14.94 20.51
N ASP A 434 -7.29 15.07 21.81
CA ASP A 434 -8.10 15.89 22.72
C ASP A 434 -8.05 17.37 22.35
N THR A 435 -6.88 17.87 21.94
CA THR A 435 -6.71 19.29 21.59
C THR A 435 -7.27 19.62 20.20
N LEU A 436 -7.04 18.75 19.21
CA LEU A 436 -7.33 19.07 17.80
C LEU A 436 -8.75 18.67 17.39
N PHE A 437 -9.33 17.62 18.01
CA PHE A 437 -10.59 17.03 17.53
C PHE A 437 -11.70 17.00 18.57
N ASN A 438 -11.39 16.91 19.89
CA ASN A 438 -12.39 16.72 20.95
C ASN A 438 -12.80 18.02 21.70
N ASN A 439 -12.19 19.16 21.39
CA ASN A 439 -12.49 20.46 21.99
C ASN A 439 -13.62 21.23 21.24
N LYS A 440 -14.63 20.51 20.72
CA LYS A 440 -15.83 21.13 20.15
C LYS A 440 -17.01 21.05 21.07
#